data_ed6b8b6e7bbe2f8e889c25e008f52d5f
#
_entry.id   ed6b8b6e7bbe2f8e889c25e008f52d5f
#
_cell.length_a   1.000
_cell.length_b   1.000
_cell.length_c   1.000
_cell.angle_alpha   90.00
_cell.angle_beta   90.00
_cell.angle_gamma   90.00
#
_symmetry.space_group_name_H-M   'P 1'
#
loop_
_entity.id
_entity.type
_entity.pdbx_description
1 polymer ?
#
loop_
_entity_poly.entity_id
_entity_poly.type
_entity_poly.pdbx_seq_one_letter_code
_entity_poly.pdbx_strand_id
1 'polypeptide(L)'
;MFDILTVAPGKKKKTQSGWTSFNAPCCIHNGHGPDKRMRGGVKTEGDDWSYHCFNCNFKCGFKLGRNISRNCRRFLGWCGMDDTDINKWSLHSLQHKDLLDSILTKKKQHAVPKFKEVEMPAGELIYTANPKHKVYIDYLA
;
A
#
# COMPACT_ATOMS: atom_id res chain seq x y z
N MET A 1 8.74 -16.82 5.81
CA MET A 1 7.47 -16.15 6.08
C MET A 1 7.58 -15.42 7.40
N PHE A 2 7.28 -14.13 7.47
CA PHE A 2 7.40 -13.35 8.71
C PHE A 2 6.12 -13.49 9.53
N ASP A 3 6.24 -13.96 10.75
CA ASP A 3 5.14 -14.03 11.69
C ASP A 3 5.27 -12.89 12.72
N ILE A 4 4.34 -11.93 12.70
CA ILE A 4 4.29 -10.82 13.65
C ILE A 4 4.22 -11.29 15.10
N LEU A 5 3.68 -12.47 15.34
CA LEU A 5 3.56 -13.01 16.67
C LEU A 5 4.90 -13.47 17.26
N THR A 6 5.92 -13.69 16.44
CA THR A 6 7.27 -14.05 16.95
C THR A 6 7.98 -12.85 17.56
N VAL A 7 7.75 -11.64 17.02
CA VAL A 7 8.38 -10.40 17.52
C VAL A 7 7.51 -9.63 18.52
N ALA A 8 6.20 -9.92 18.57
CA ALA A 8 5.32 -9.30 19.56
C ALA A 8 5.79 -9.60 20.99
N PRO A 9 5.94 -8.57 21.86
CA PRO A 9 6.55 -8.73 23.17
C PRO A 9 5.65 -9.47 24.17
N GLY A 10 6.28 -10.20 25.08
CA GLY A 10 5.65 -10.79 26.27
C GLY A 10 4.70 -11.95 26.01
N LYS A 11 3.85 -12.23 27.02
CA LYS A 11 2.84 -13.30 26.93
C LYS A 11 1.75 -12.96 25.94
N LYS A 12 1.24 -13.96 25.24
CA LYS A 12 0.20 -13.82 24.21
C LYS A 12 -1.04 -14.62 24.61
N LYS A 13 -2.23 -14.05 24.39
CA LYS A 13 -3.52 -14.69 24.68
C LYS A 13 -4.42 -14.58 23.44
N LYS A 14 -4.82 -15.72 22.89
CA LYS A 14 -5.85 -15.75 21.84
C LYS A 14 -7.22 -15.47 22.41
N THR A 15 -8.00 -14.66 21.72
CA THR A 15 -9.40 -14.38 22.03
C THR A 15 -10.31 -15.18 21.10
N GLN A 16 -11.56 -15.38 21.48
CA GLN A 16 -12.56 -16.10 20.65
C GLN A 16 -12.84 -15.35 19.33
N SER A 17 -12.65 -14.03 19.29
CA SER A 17 -12.83 -13.21 18.08
C SER A 17 -11.63 -13.25 17.11
N GLY A 18 -10.67 -14.15 17.31
CA GLY A 18 -9.51 -14.33 16.42
C GLY A 18 -8.36 -13.33 16.63
N TRP A 19 -8.45 -12.48 17.66
CA TRP A 19 -7.34 -11.61 18.04
C TRP A 19 -6.36 -12.31 18.95
N THR A 20 -5.10 -11.97 18.82
CA THR A 20 -4.05 -12.36 19.78
C THR A 20 -3.64 -11.12 20.57
N SER A 21 -3.95 -11.09 21.85
CA SER A 21 -3.65 -9.99 22.76
C SER A 21 -2.29 -10.15 23.43
N PHE A 22 -1.59 -9.05 23.64
CA PHE A 22 -0.32 -8.94 24.34
C PHE A 22 -0.12 -7.54 24.89
N ASN A 23 0.91 -7.32 25.70
CA ASN A 23 1.20 -6.00 26.25
C ASN A 23 1.65 -5.04 25.14
N ALA A 24 0.91 -3.96 24.96
CA ALA A 24 1.09 -3.00 23.87
C ALA A 24 2.41 -2.22 24.01
N PRO A 25 3.37 -2.36 23.08
CA PRO A 25 4.63 -1.61 23.13
C PRO A 25 4.46 -0.13 22.80
N CYS A 26 3.39 0.24 22.08
CA CYS A 26 3.13 1.61 21.62
C CYS A 26 2.70 2.57 22.71
N CYS A 27 2.21 2.09 23.86
CA CYS A 27 1.64 2.96 24.90
C CYS A 27 2.66 3.96 25.45
N ILE A 28 3.89 3.53 25.72
CA ILE A 28 4.98 4.36 26.24
C ILE A 28 5.30 5.51 25.27
N HIS A 29 5.25 5.23 23.98
CA HIS A 29 5.58 6.19 22.93
C HIS A 29 4.44 7.16 22.58
N ASN A 30 3.23 6.90 23.12
CA ASN A 30 2.04 7.72 22.91
C ASN A 30 1.56 8.40 24.21
N GLY A 31 2.49 8.67 25.14
CA GLY A 31 2.21 9.43 26.36
C GLY A 31 1.48 8.64 27.46
N HIS A 32 1.45 7.32 27.36
CA HIS A 32 0.86 6.43 28.38
C HIS A 32 1.95 5.64 29.11
N GLY A 33 1.65 5.13 30.28
CA GLY A 33 2.53 4.18 30.96
C GLY A 33 2.62 2.83 30.25
N PRO A 34 3.59 1.96 30.65
CA PRO A 34 3.74 0.62 30.07
C PRO A 34 2.46 -0.21 30.25
N ASP A 35 2.04 -0.86 29.18
CA ASP A 35 0.86 -1.70 29.22
C ASP A 35 1.12 -3.01 29.99
N LYS A 36 0.36 -3.24 31.05
CA LYS A 36 0.38 -4.48 31.86
C LYS A 36 -0.91 -5.30 31.71
N ARG A 37 -1.86 -4.84 30.87
CA ARG A 37 -3.21 -5.41 30.79
C ARG A 37 -3.50 -6.07 29.44
N MET A 38 -2.47 -6.35 28.63
CA MET A 38 -2.59 -6.98 27.30
C MET A 38 -3.61 -6.26 26.39
N ARG A 39 -3.52 -4.92 26.29
CA ARG A 39 -4.42 -4.09 25.47
C ARG A 39 -3.97 -3.92 24.03
N GLY A 40 -2.81 -4.43 23.66
CA GLY A 40 -2.41 -4.59 22.27
C GLY A 40 -3.01 -5.86 21.70
N GLY A 41 -3.60 -5.78 20.51
CA GLY A 41 -4.15 -6.92 19.79
C GLY A 41 -3.66 -6.98 18.36
N VAL A 42 -3.33 -8.17 17.89
CA VAL A 42 -3.05 -8.47 16.48
C VAL A 42 -4.09 -9.46 15.97
N LYS A 43 -4.62 -9.19 14.79
CA LYS A 43 -5.43 -10.13 14.01
C LYS A 43 -4.67 -10.49 12.75
N THR A 44 -4.50 -11.78 12.50
CA THR A 44 -3.81 -12.32 11.32
C THR A 44 -4.82 -12.93 10.36
N GLU A 45 -4.67 -12.65 9.06
CA GLU A 45 -5.49 -13.19 7.98
C GLU A 45 -4.55 -13.65 6.85
N GLY A 46 -4.13 -14.93 6.88
CA GLY A 46 -3.07 -15.43 6.01
C GLY A 46 -1.73 -14.73 6.30
N ASP A 47 -1.17 -14.09 5.29
CA ASP A 47 0.10 -13.32 5.40
C ASP A 47 -0.12 -11.86 5.82
N ASP A 48 -1.37 -11.41 5.81
CA ASP A 48 -1.77 -10.08 6.24
C ASP A 48 -1.99 -10.04 7.75
N TRP A 49 -1.74 -8.89 8.36
CA TRP A 49 -2.10 -8.69 9.75
C TRP A 49 -2.48 -7.24 10.03
N SER A 50 -3.27 -7.06 11.06
CA SER A 50 -3.65 -5.77 11.61
C SER A 50 -3.39 -5.72 13.11
N TYR A 51 -2.90 -4.58 13.59
CA TYR A 51 -2.66 -4.29 15.00
C TYR A 51 -3.52 -3.13 15.46
N HIS A 52 -4.07 -3.26 16.66
CA HIS A 52 -4.78 -2.20 17.36
C HIS A 52 -4.43 -2.22 18.84
N CYS A 53 -4.14 -1.03 19.39
CA CYS A 53 -4.01 -0.83 20.82
C CYS A 53 -5.30 -0.22 21.39
N PHE A 54 -5.96 -0.95 22.27
CA PHE A 54 -7.21 -0.50 22.93
C PHE A 54 -6.99 0.54 24.04
N ASN A 55 -5.74 0.92 24.30
CA ASN A 55 -5.41 1.95 25.30
C ASN A 55 -5.09 3.30 24.63
N CYS A 56 -4.12 3.34 23.73
CA CYS A 56 -3.68 4.58 23.08
C CYS A 56 -4.24 4.77 21.67
N ASN A 57 -5.12 3.89 21.21
CA ASN A 57 -5.73 3.90 19.86
C ASN A 57 -4.73 3.81 18.69
N PHE A 58 -3.48 3.47 18.97
CA PHE A 58 -2.51 3.28 17.89
C PHE A 58 -2.92 2.10 17.00
N LYS A 59 -2.89 2.32 15.69
CA LYS A 59 -3.26 1.32 14.68
C LYS A 59 -2.19 1.23 13.63
N CYS A 60 -1.89 0.03 13.22
CA CYS A 60 -1.08 -0.24 12.03
C CYS A 60 -1.46 -1.61 11.45
N GLY A 61 -0.92 -1.91 10.28
CA GLY A 61 -1.14 -3.20 9.65
C GLY A 61 -0.18 -3.39 8.50
N PHE A 62 -0.13 -4.61 8.06
CA PHE A 62 0.65 -5.06 6.93
C PHE A 62 -0.24 -5.82 5.96
N LYS A 63 -0.02 -5.59 4.68
CA LYS A 63 -0.59 -6.38 3.58
C LYS A 63 0.51 -6.81 2.64
N LEU A 64 0.53 -8.10 2.34
CA LEU A 64 1.49 -8.67 1.40
C LEU A 64 1.43 -7.94 0.04
N GLY A 65 2.57 -7.63 -0.53
CA GLY A 65 2.66 -6.90 -1.79
C GLY A 65 2.40 -5.39 -1.69
N ARG A 66 2.31 -4.82 -0.49
CA ARG A 66 2.22 -3.38 -0.28
C ARG A 66 3.42 -2.84 0.49
N ASN A 67 3.74 -1.58 0.25
CA ASN A 67 4.74 -0.89 1.04
C ASN A 67 4.35 -0.84 2.52
N ILE A 68 5.34 -1.05 3.39
CA ILE A 68 5.16 -0.94 4.83
C ILE A 68 4.90 0.52 5.19
N SER A 69 3.79 0.80 5.87
CA SER A 69 3.44 2.13 6.32
C SER A 69 4.40 2.63 7.41
N ARG A 70 4.50 3.95 7.57
CA ARG A 70 5.32 4.58 8.62
C ARG A 70 4.94 4.08 10.02
N ASN A 71 3.64 3.92 10.29
CA ASN A 71 3.18 3.40 11.58
C ASN A 71 3.55 1.94 11.77
N CYS A 72 3.51 1.14 10.72
CA CYS A 72 3.94 -0.25 10.79
C CYS A 72 5.44 -0.36 11.10
N ARG A 73 6.30 0.45 10.45
CA ARG A 73 7.74 0.52 10.78
C ARG A 73 7.99 0.87 12.24
N ARG A 74 7.31 1.91 12.74
CA ARG A 74 7.44 2.34 14.15
C ARG A 74 7.04 1.20 15.10
N PHE A 75 5.95 0.54 14.81
CA PHE A 75 5.47 -0.58 15.62
C PHE A 75 6.47 -1.73 15.67
N LEU A 76 7.03 -2.14 14.52
CA LEU A 76 8.03 -3.20 14.45
C LEU A 76 9.31 -2.82 15.20
N GLY A 77 9.77 -1.58 15.10
CA GLY A 77 10.89 -1.08 15.89
C GLY A 77 10.60 -1.13 17.40
N TRP A 78 9.38 -0.78 17.83
CA TRP A 78 8.98 -0.91 19.24
C TRP A 78 8.85 -2.36 19.71
N CYS A 79 8.67 -3.31 18.80
CA CYS A 79 8.73 -4.74 19.06
C CYS A 79 10.17 -5.28 19.10
N GLY A 80 11.18 -4.44 18.83
CA GLY A 80 12.59 -4.82 18.88
C GLY A 80 13.20 -5.26 17.55
N MET A 81 12.52 -5.04 16.43
CA MET A 81 13.12 -5.25 15.10
C MET A 81 14.03 -4.09 14.72
N ASP A 82 15.17 -4.39 14.15
CA ASP A 82 16.04 -3.34 13.59
C ASP A 82 15.54 -2.90 12.18
N ASP A 83 16.02 -1.72 11.75
CA ASP A 83 15.62 -1.16 10.46
C ASP A 83 16.10 -2.01 9.27
N THR A 84 17.21 -2.74 9.43
CA THR A 84 17.74 -3.63 8.39
C THR A 84 16.79 -4.79 8.12
N ASP A 85 16.28 -5.41 9.17
CA ASP A 85 15.36 -6.53 9.08
C ASP A 85 13.97 -6.06 8.58
N ILE A 86 13.52 -4.91 9.03
CA ILE A 86 12.28 -4.28 8.52
C ILE A 86 12.41 -4.00 7.01
N ASN A 87 13.55 -3.51 6.54
CA ASN A 87 13.79 -3.24 5.12
C ASN A 87 13.85 -4.52 4.29
N LYS A 88 14.56 -5.56 4.77
CA LYS A 88 14.61 -6.87 4.11
C LYS A 88 13.21 -7.46 3.96
N TRP A 89 12.43 -7.41 5.02
CA TRP A 89 11.06 -7.90 4.98
C TRP A 89 10.16 -7.10 4.04
N SER A 90 10.28 -5.77 4.04
CA SER A 90 9.57 -4.90 3.10
C SER A 90 9.88 -5.25 1.65
N LEU A 91 11.16 -5.43 1.33
CA LEU A 91 11.60 -5.80 -0.01
C LEU A 91 11.07 -7.17 -0.43
N HIS A 92 11.17 -8.16 0.45
CA HIS A 92 10.65 -9.50 0.20
C HIS A 92 9.13 -9.49 -0.05
N SER A 93 8.38 -8.67 0.68
CA SER A 93 6.93 -8.50 0.47
C SER A 93 6.61 -7.94 -0.93
N LEU A 94 7.39 -6.97 -1.41
CA LEU A 94 7.20 -6.36 -2.73
C LEU A 94 7.56 -7.34 -3.86
N GLN A 95 8.62 -8.12 -3.71
CA GLN A 95 8.99 -9.16 -4.69
C GLN A 95 7.87 -10.20 -4.87
N HIS A 96 7.16 -10.54 -3.80
CA HIS A 96 5.99 -11.42 -3.86
C HIS A 96 4.85 -10.83 -4.71
N LYS A 97 4.67 -9.51 -4.67
CA LYS A 97 3.68 -8.83 -5.51
C LYS A 97 4.05 -8.95 -6.99
N ASP A 98 5.29 -8.66 -7.34
CA ASP A 98 5.75 -8.70 -8.73
C ASP A 98 5.61 -10.10 -9.34
N LEU A 99 5.87 -11.14 -8.54
CA LEU A 99 5.63 -12.53 -8.93
C LEU A 99 4.14 -12.81 -9.16
N LEU A 100 3.27 -12.40 -8.25
CA LEU A 100 1.82 -12.57 -8.40
C LEU A 100 1.28 -11.78 -9.59
N ASP A 101 1.70 -10.53 -9.76
CA ASP A 101 1.29 -9.68 -10.88
C ASP A 101 1.78 -10.26 -12.21
N SER A 102 2.99 -10.83 -12.27
CA SER A 102 3.51 -11.50 -13.46
C SER A 102 2.73 -12.77 -13.85
N ILE A 103 2.22 -13.51 -12.88
CA ILE A 103 1.37 -14.68 -13.10
C ILE A 103 -0.04 -14.26 -13.54
N LEU A 104 -0.58 -13.19 -12.96
CA LEU A 104 -1.93 -12.69 -13.25
C LEU A 104 -1.99 -11.93 -14.59
N THR A 105 -0.94 -11.19 -14.94
CA THR A 105 -0.88 -10.45 -16.22
C THR A 105 -0.72 -11.37 -17.43
N LYS A 106 -0.15 -12.57 -17.27
CA LYS A 106 -0.19 -13.60 -18.33
C LYS A 106 -1.64 -14.02 -18.72
N LYS A 107 -2.63 -13.71 -17.89
CA LYS A 107 -4.06 -13.97 -18.20
C LYS A 107 -4.83 -12.79 -18.81
N LYS A 108 -4.28 -11.60 -18.79
CA LYS A 108 -4.85 -10.40 -19.44
C LYS A 108 -3.95 -9.96 -20.59
N GLN A 109 -4.00 -10.67 -21.71
CA GLN A 109 -3.60 -10.06 -22.98
C GLN A 109 -4.61 -8.93 -23.20
N HIS A 110 -4.18 -7.69 -22.98
CA HIS A 110 -4.95 -6.54 -23.43
C HIS A 110 -5.08 -6.68 -24.94
N ALA A 111 -6.31 -6.87 -25.42
CA ALA A 111 -6.58 -6.77 -26.84
C ALA A 111 -6.06 -5.41 -27.28
N VAL A 112 -5.04 -5.42 -28.13
CA VAL A 112 -4.53 -4.17 -28.72
C VAL A 112 -5.71 -3.53 -29.43
N PRO A 113 -6.11 -2.31 -29.07
CA PRO A 113 -7.21 -1.64 -29.75
C PRO A 113 -6.86 -1.53 -31.23
N LYS A 114 -7.63 -2.18 -32.09
CA LYS A 114 -7.52 -2.03 -33.54
C LYS A 114 -8.11 -0.67 -33.88
N PHE A 115 -7.25 0.31 -34.09
CA PHE A 115 -7.66 1.59 -34.65
C PHE A 115 -7.99 1.37 -36.13
N LYS A 116 -9.17 1.82 -36.58
CA LYS A 116 -9.46 1.93 -37.99
C LYS A 116 -8.62 3.08 -38.55
N GLU A 117 -7.84 2.82 -39.57
CA GLU A 117 -7.27 3.92 -40.37
C GLU A 117 -8.45 4.67 -40.98
N VAL A 118 -8.58 5.92 -40.59
CA VAL A 118 -9.55 6.85 -41.16
C VAL A 118 -8.76 7.82 -42.00
N GLU A 119 -9.08 7.89 -43.29
CA GLU A 119 -8.50 8.92 -44.14
C GLU A 119 -8.81 10.29 -43.54
N MET A 120 -7.79 11.13 -43.37
CA MET A 120 -7.99 12.50 -42.94
C MET A 120 -8.88 13.20 -43.94
N PRO A 121 -9.95 13.87 -43.48
CA PRO A 121 -10.77 14.66 -44.38
C PRO A 121 -9.87 15.69 -45.10
N ALA A 122 -10.10 15.86 -46.40
CA ALA A 122 -9.38 16.84 -47.18
C ALA A 122 -9.51 18.22 -46.52
N GLY A 123 -8.41 18.67 -45.91
CA GLY A 123 -8.34 19.99 -45.27
C GLY A 123 -7.88 21.07 -46.25
N GLU A 124 -8.48 22.22 -46.20
CA GLU A 124 -8.03 23.39 -46.92
C GLU A 124 -6.93 24.10 -46.13
N LEU A 125 -5.82 24.43 -46.79
CA LEU A 125 -4.74 25.17 -46.14
C LEU A 125 -5.24 26.59 -45.79
N ILE A 126 -5.09 26.95 -44.52
CA ILE A 126 -5.40 28.33 -44.05
C ILE A 126 -4.29 29.26 -44.53
N TYR A 127 -4.62 30.17 -45.44
CA TYR A 127 -3.69 31.21 -45.93
C TYR A 127 -4.36 32.60 -45.98
N THR A 128 -3.56 33.62 -45.80
CA THR A 128 -4.02 35.01 -45.60
C THR A 128 -4.76 35.60 -46.81
N ALA A 129 -4.56 35.06 -48.00
CA ALA A 129 -5.21 35.51 -49.21
C ALA A 129 -6.69 35.10 -49.34
N ASN A 130 -7.15 34.13 -48.55
CA ASN A 130 -8.54 33.66 -48.59
C ASN A 130 -9.40 34.41 -47.56
N PRO A 131 -10.39 35.20 -47.97
CA PRO A 131 -11.24 35.97 -47.05
C PRO A 131 -12.05 35.10 -46.08
N LYS A 132 -12.31 33.83 -46.44
CA LYS A 132 -13.00 32.87 -45.56
C LYS A 132 -12.16 32.45 -44.33
N HIS A 133 -10.84 32.59 -44.43
CA HIS A 133 -9.93 32.21 -43.36
C HIS A 133 -9.60 33.34 -42.38
N LYS A 134 -10.07 34.57 -42.65
CA LYS A 134 -9.77 35.75 -41.85
C LYS A 134 -10.14 35.57 -40.37
N VAL A 135 -11.30 35.00 -40.10
CA VAL A 135 -11.76 34.75 -38.73
C VAL A 135 -10.83 33.82 -37.94
N TYR A 136 -10.26 32.81 -38.62
CA TYR A 136 -9.33 31.87 -37.98
C TYR A 136 -7.94 32.49 -37.77
N ILE A 137 -7.52 33.36 -38.67
CA ILE A 137 -6.23 34.05 -38.57
C ILE A 137 -6.28 35.08 -37.44
N ASP A 138 -7.37 35.82 -37.35
CA ASP A 138 -7.59 36.83 -36.28
C ASP A 138 -7.68 36.19 -34.89
N TYR A 139 -8.06 34.90 -34.80
CA TYR A 139 -8.09 34.17 -33.55
C TYR A 139 -6.70 33.67 -33.10
N LEU A 140 -5.76 33.49 -34.03
CA LEU A 140 -4.41 32.98 -33.75
C LEU A 140 -3.36 34.10 -33.62
N ALA A 141 -3.70 35.36 -33.87
CA ALA A 141 -2.86 36.56 -33.72
C ALA A 141 -3.02 37.17 -32.33
#